data_76c8e3e575a057b07ed5284e22a6aacd
#
_entry.id   76c8e3e575a057b07ed5284e22a6aacd
#
_cell.length_a   1.000
_cell.length_b   1.000
_cell.length_c   1.000
_cell.angle_alpha   90.00
_cell.angle_beta   90.00
_cell.angle_gamma   90.00
#
_symmetry.space_group_name_H-M   'P 1'
#
loop_
_entity.id
_entity.type
_entity.pdbx_description
1 polymer ?
#
loop_
_entity_poly.entity_id
_entity_poly.type
_entity_poly.pdbx_seq_one_letter_code
_entity_poly.pdbx_strand_id
1 'polypeptide(L)'
;MKILKDLIEKADDTLEEIEWYAEKAHHLRTEHKPLADCYIKIAEMHINIYNMLHEKMVMLIEEKKSKDVAVPHEMQVIWDYEHQKLIKEFAEAKYLIEEYKKMGY
;
A
#
# COMPACT_ATOMS: atom_id res chain seq x y z
N MET A 1 1.41 16.41 12.07
CA MET A 1 -0.04 16.42 11.85
C MET A 1 -0.59 15.04 12.06
N LYS A 2 -1.53 14.93 12.97
CA LYS A 2 -2.08 13.61 13.38
C LYS A 2 -2.81 12.89 12.25
N ILE A 3 -3.61 13.60 11.47
CA ILE A 3 -4.37 12.99 10.36
C ILE A 3 -3.43 12.36 9.33
N LEU A 4 -2.37 13.05 8.97
CA LEU A 4 -1.39 12.52 8.02
C LEU A 4 -0.68 11.29 8.58
N LYS A 5 -0.29 11.33 9.84
CA LYS A 5 0.33 10.20 10.52
C LYS A 5 -0.59 8.98 10.51
N ASP A 6 -1.87 9.18 10.84
CA ASP A 6 -2.86 8.11 10.86
C ASP A 6 -3.04 7.49 9.45
N LEU A 7 -3.05 8.33 8.41
CA LEU A 7 -3.15 7.85 7.03
C LEU A 7 -1.92 7.01 6.62
N ILE A 8 -0.74 7.47 6.99
CA ILE A 8 0.50 6.74 6.70
C ILE A 8 0.48 5.38 7.39
N GLU A 9 0.08 5.33 8.65
CA GLU A 9 -0.02 4.07 9.39
C GLU A 9 -1.03 3.11 8.75
N LYS A 10 -2.20 3.63 8.35
CA LYS A 10 -3.22 2.81 7.69
C LYS A 10 -2.77 2.32 6.32
N ALA A 11 -2.08 3.15 5.56
CA ALA A 11 -1.53 2.74 4.28
C ALA A 11 -0.51 1.62 4.46
N ASP A 12 0.34 1.73 5.48
CA ASP A 12 1.33 0.71 5.79
C ASP A 12 0.66 -0.62 6.19
N ASP A 13 -0.36 -0.56 7.06
CA ASP A 13 -1.14 -1.74 7.46
C ASP A 13 -1.80 -2.39 6.24
N THR A 14 -2.34 -1.59 5.34
CA THR A 14 -2.98 -2.08 4.12
C THR A 14 -1.98 -2.80 3.22
N LEU A 15 -0.75 -2.27 3.10
CA LEU A 15 0.31 -2.93 2.35
C LEU A 15 0.67 -4.28 2.94
N GLU A 16 0.75 -4.38 4.26
CA GLU A 16 1.01 -5.65 4.94
C GLU A 16 -0.08 -6.67 4.61
N GLU A 17 -1.34 -6.25 4.57
CA GLU A 17 -2.45 -7.12 4.19
C GLU A 17 -2.33 -7.59 2.74
N ILE A 18 -1.99 -6.70 1.81
CA ILE A 18 -1.80 -7.07 0.41
C ILE A 18 -0.72 -8.14 0.30
N GLU A 19 0.42 -7.92 0.94
CA GLU A 19 1.54 -8.86 0.92
C GLU A 19 1.16 -10.20 1.52
N TRP A 20 0.47 -10.19 2.66
CA TRP A 20 0.07 -11.42 3.34
C TRP A 20 -0.83 -12.28 2.43
N TYR A 21 -1.88 -11.67 1.87
CA TYR A 21 -2.80 -12.40 1.00
C TYR A 21 -2.12 -12.90 -0.28
N ALA A 22 -1.27 -12.07 -0.89
CA ALA A 22 -0.56 -12.47 -2.10
C ALA A 22 0.41 -13.63 -1.84
N GLU A 23 1.17 -13.57 -0.75
CA GLU A 23 2.10 -14.64 -0.38
C GLU A 23 1.36 -15.94 -0.05
N LYS A 24 0.28 -15.86 0.70
CA LYS A 24 -0.54 -17.04 1.01
C LYS A 24 -1.15 -17.66 -0.24
N ALA A 25 -1.57 -16.83 -1.19
CA ALA A 25 -2.08 -17.32 -2.47
C ALA A 25 -1.02 -18.14 -3.21
N HIS A 26 0.22 -17.63 -3.24
CA HIS A 26 1.33 -18.38 -3.85
C HIS A 26 1.53 -19.74 -3.19
N HIS A 27 1.50 -19.79 -1.86
CA HIS A 27 1.68 -21.04 -1.11
C HIS A 27 0.55 -22.04 -1.33
N LEU A 28 -0.68 -21.56 -1.48
CA LEU A 28 -1.86 -22.41 -1.61
C LEU A 28 -2.22 -22.76 -3.04
N ARG A 29 -1.51 -22.21 -4.00
CA ARG A 29 -1.88 -22.30 -5.43
C ARG A 29 -2.08 -23.71 -5.94
N THR A 30 -1.24 -24.66 -5.53
CA THR A 30 -1.29 -26.03 -6.03
C THR A 30 -2.27 -26.90 -5.26
N GLU A 31 -2.38 -26.73 -3.95
CA GLU A 31 -3.21 -27.60 -3.09
C GLU A 31 -4.62 -27.08 -2.90
N HIS A 32 -4.79 -25.75 -2.87
CA HIS A 32 -6.08 -25.11 -2.58
C HIS A 32 -6.32 -23.93 -3.53
N LYS A 33 -6.36 -24.24 -4.82
CA LYS A 33 -6.48 -23.18 -5.83
C LYS A 33 -7.70 -22.27 -5.65
N PRO A 34 -8.93 -22.76 -5.36
CA PRO A 34 -10.05 -21.84 -5.15
C PRO A 34 -9.81 -20.85 -4.00
N LEU A 35 -9.18 -21.29 -2.92
CA LEU A 35 -8.85 -20.41 -1.81
C LEU A 35 -7.74 -19.44 -2.19
N ALA A 36 -6.71 -19.91 -2.91
CA ALA A 36 -5.63 -19.07 -3.40
C ALA A 36 -6.18 -17.97 -4.31
N ASP A 37 -7.07 -18.31 -5.23
CA ASP A 37 -7.70 -17.34 -6.13
C ASP A 37 -8.52 -16.29 -5.33
N CYS A 38 -9.20 -16.76 -4.28
CA CYS A 38 -9.94 -15.87 -3.38
C CYS A 38 -9.00 -14.88 -2.68
N TYR A 39 -7.86 -15.36 -2.20
CA TYR A 39 -6.87 -14.50 -1.54
C TYR A 39 -6.29 -13.45 -2.49
N ILE A 40 -6.07 -13.79 -3.76
CA ILE A 40 -5.63 -12.81 -4.75
C ILE A 40 -6.68 -11.73 -4.95
N LYS A 41 -7.96 -12.10 -5.00
CA LYS A 41 -9.04 -11.11 -5.13
C LYS A 41 -9.10 -10.19 -3.91
N ILE A 42 -8.90 -10.74 -2.71
CA ILE A 42 -8.86 -9.94 -1.49
C ILE A 42 -7.66 -8.98 -1.53
N ALA A 43 -6.49 -9.44 -1.98
CA ALA A 43 -5.33 -8.59 -2.13
C ALA A 43 -5.61 -7.44 -3.10
N GLU A 44 -6.28 -7.72 -4.22
CA GLU A 44 -6.66 -6.68 -5.19
C GLU A 44 -7.65 -5.66 -4.62
N MET A 45 -8.57 -6.10 -3.77
CA MET A 45 -9.47 -5.19 -3.07
C MET A 45 -8.70 -4.26 -2.13
N HIS A 46 -7.68 -4.78 -1.45
CA HIS A 46 -6.82 -3.97 -0.59
C HIS A 46 -5.97 -2.99 -1.40
N ILE A 47 -5.60 -3.32 -2.63
CA ILE A 47 -4.93 -2.37 -3.54
C ILE A 47 -5.83 -1.15 -3.76
N ASN A 48 -7.12 -1.35 -3.98
CA ASN A 48 -8.05 -0.23 -4.14
C ASN A 48 -8.14 0.62 -2.89
N ILE A 49 -8.19 -0.01 -1.72
CA ILE A 49 -8.17 0.69 -0.43
C ILE A 49 -6.88 1.52 -0.29
N TYR A 50 -5.74 0.90 -0.58
CA TYR A 50 -4.44 1.58 -0.51
C TYR A 50 -4.42 2.81 -1.42
N ASN A 51 -4.89 2.67 -2.66
CA ASN A 51 -4.90 3.79 -3.61
C ASN A 51 -5.73 4.97 -3.10
N MET A 52 -6.85 4.71 -2.45
CA MET A 52 -7.68 5.75 -1.85
C MET A 52 -6.95 6.47 -0.72
N LEU A 53 -6.30 5.71 0.16
CA LEU A 53 -5.53 6.27 1.27
C LEU A 53 -4.32 7.06 0.77
N HIS A 54 -3.61 6.53 -0.20
CA HIS A 54 -2.42 7.16 -0.79
C HIS A 54 -2.78 8.49 -1.45
N GLU A 55 -3.88 8.52 -2.21
CA GLU A 55 -4.35 9.74 -2.85
C GLU A 55 -4.60 10.85 -1.83
N LYS A 56 -5.27 10.52 -0.72
CA LYS A 56 -5.55 11.51 0.32
C LYS A 56 -4.30 11.94 1.07
N MET A 57 -3.37 11.01 1.27
CA MET A 57 -2.07 11.34 1.89
C MET A 57 -1.30 12.33 1.03
N VAL A 58 -1.22 12.09 -0.28
CA VAL A 58 -0.54 13.00 -1.22
C VAL A 58 -1.19 14.38 -1.21
N MET A 59 -2.53 14.43 -1.23
CA MET A 59 -3.26 15.69 -1.18
C MET A 59 -2.93 16.50 0.08
N LEU A 60 -2.85 15.83 1.24
CA LEU A 60 -2.53 16.50 2.49
C LEU A 60 -1.09 17.02 2.51
N ILE A 61 -0.15 16.24 1.98
CA ILE A 61 1.26 16.68 1.89
C ILE A 61 1.37 17.90 0.99
N GLU A 62 0.74 17.88 -0.19
CA GLU A 62 0.76 19.01 -1.12
C GLU A 62 0.08 20.23 -0.53
N GLU A 63 -1.03 20.06 0.16
CA GLU A 63 -1.74 21.14 0.84
C GLU A 63 -0.86 21.81 1.89
N LYS A 64 -0.11 21.04 2.65
CA LYS A 64 0.82 21.57 3.65
C LYS A 64 1.96 22.35 3.01
N LYS A 65 2.49 21.87 1.89
CA LYS A 65 3.57 22.54 1.17
C LYS A 65 3.11 23.86 0.55
N SER A 66 1.85 23.95 0.12
CA SER A 66 1.31 25.15 -0.54
C SER A 66 0.90 26.24 0.44
N LYS A 67 0.65 25.91 1.70
CA LYS A 67 0.33 26.91 2.73
C LYS A 67 1.63 27.44 3.32
N ASP A 68 1.71 28.76 3.49
CA ASP A 68 2.86 29.44 4.12
C ASP A 68 2.96 29.13 5.63
N VAL A 69 2.52 27.97 6.02
CA VAL A 69 2.71 27.48 7.38
C VAL A 69 4.07 26.80 7.41
N ALA A 70 4.96 27.29 8.24
CA ALA A 70 6.29 26.71 8.40
C ALA A 70 6.16 25.29 8.92
N VAL A 71 6.16 24.33 8.02
CA VAL A 71 6.30 22.92 8.40
C VAL A 71 7.78 22.71 8.73
N PRO A 72 8.09 22.19 9.92
CA PRO A 72 9.49 21.90 10.25
C PRO A 72 10.13 21.03 9.18
N HIS A 73 11.34 21.39 8.79
CA HIS A 73 12.09 20.68 7.75
C HIS A 73 12.19 19.17 8.06
N GLU A 74 12.42 18.84 9.31
CA GLU A 74 12.52 17.45 9.74
C GLU A 74 11.23 16.65 9.47
N MET A 75 10.07 17.27 9.66
CA MET A 75 8.79 16.60 9.38
C MET A 75 8.59 16.39 7.90
N GLN A 76 9.01 17.36 7.05
CA GLN A 76 8.95 17.17 5.60
C GLN A 76 9.81 16.00 5.14
N VAL A 77 11.02 15.90 5.67
CA VAL A 77 11.94 14.80 5.36
C VAL A 77 11.32 13.46 5.76
N ILE A 78 10.72 13.39 6.94
CA ILE A 78 10.06 12.17 7.40
C ILE A 78 8.89 11.79 6.49
N TRP A 79 8.03 12.75 6.12
CA TRP A 79 6.89 12.51 5.25
C TRP A 79 7.33 12.05 3.85
N ASP A 80 8.35 12.69 3.30
CA ASP A 80 8.89 12.31 1.99
C ASP A 80 9.48 10.90 2.03
N TYR A 81 10.21 10.57 3.10
CA TYR A 81 10.75 9.24 3.29
C TYR A 81 9.65 8.18 3.38
N GLU A 82 8.64 8.40 4.22
CA GLU A 82 7.52 7.47 4.36
C GLU A 82 6.75 7.31 3.05
N HIS A 83 6.55 8.39 2.31
CA HIS A 83 5.87 8.35 1.02
C HIS A 83 6.65 7.49 0.01
N GLN A 84 7.96 7.69 -0.08
CA GLN A 84 8.82 6.91 -0.98
C GLN A 84 8.84 5.44 -0.58
N LYS A 85 8.90 5.16 0.70
CA LYS A 85 8.84 3.80 1.24
C LYS A 85 7.54 3.10 0.84
N LEU A 86 6.41 3.79 1.01
CA LEU A 86 5.10 3.25 0.64
C LEU A 86 5.00 2.96 -0.85
N ILE A 87 5.51 3.85 -1.70
CA ILE A 87 5.52 3.65 -3.15
C ILE A 87 6.31 2.38 -3.51
N LYS A 88 7.48 2.21 -2.92
CA LYS A 88 8.33 1.05 -3.16
C LYS A 88 7.66 -0.25 -2.72
N GLU A 89 7.13 -0.26 -1.50
CA GLU A 89 6.47 -1.45 -0.95
C GLU A 89 5.21 -1.81 -1.73
N PHE A 90 4.45 -0.80 -2.19
CA PHE A 90 3.28 -1.03 -3.02
C PHE A 90 3.65 -1.70 -4.35
N ALA A 91 4.71 -1.24 -4.99
CA ALA A 91 5.18 -1.84 -6.24
C ALA A 91 5.59 -3.30 -6.03
N GLU A 92 6.25 -3.61 -4.92
CA GLU A 92 6.64 -4.97 -4.58
C GLU A 92 5.42 -5.87 -4.33
N ALA A 93 4.44 -5.38 -3.59
CA ALA A 93 3.21 -6.12 -3.31
C ALA A 93 2.40 -6.38 -4.59
N LYS A 94 2.29 -5.38 -5.44
CA LYS A 94 1.60 -5.49 -6.72
C LYS A 94 2.28 -6.51 -7.64
N TYR A 95 3.60 -6.56 -7.62
CA TYR A 95 4.38 -7.52 -8.37
C TYR A 95 4.03 -8.96 -7.96
N LEU A 96 3.84 -9.23 -6.68
CA LEU A 96 3.45 -10.57 -6.21
C LEU A 96 2.13 -11.02 -6.83
N ILE A 97 1.17 -10.12 -6.91
CA ILE A 97 -0.13 -10.41 -7.53
C ILE A 97 0.03 -10.70 -9.02
N GLU A 98 0.82 -9.88 -9.71
CA GLU A 98 1.07 -10.05 -11.15
C GLU A 98 1.76 -11.38 -11.44
N GLU A 99 2.73 -11.76 -10.63
CA GLU A 99 3.42 -13.05 -10.77
C GLU A 99 2.46 -14.22 -10.55
N TYR A 100 1.57 -14.13 -9.57
CA TYR A 100 0.56 -15.16 -9.36
C TYR A 100 -0.30 -15.35 -10.62
N LYS A 101 -0.76 -14.26 -11.21
CA LYS A 101 -1.61 -14.31 -12.40
C LYS A 101 -0.90 -14.92 -13.60
N LYS A 102 0.39 -14.66 -13.76
CA LYS A 102 1.19 -15.22 -14.84
C LYS A 102 1.39 -16.73 -14.72
N MET A 103 1.29 -17.27 -13.52
CA MET A 103 1.53 -18.68 -13.24
C MET A 103 0.32 -19.59 -13.49
N GLY A 104 -0.64 -19.16 -14.28
CA GLY A 104 -1.78 -19.99 -14.65
C GLY A 104 -3.05 -19.71 -13.86
N TYR A 105 -3.19 -18.51 -13.44
CA TYR A 105 -4.40 -18.03 -12.77
C TYR A 105 -5.66 -18.22 -13.62
#